data_e93fb18c93e127e8ef45b6409dd6b0ff
#
_entry.id   e93fb18c93e127e8ef45b6409dd6b0ff
#
_cell.length_a   1.000
_cell.length_b   1.000
_cell.length_c   1.000
_cell.angle_alpha   90.00
_cell.angle_beta   90.00
_cell.angle_gamma   90.00
#
_symmetry.space_group_name_H-M   'P 1'
#
loop_
_entity.id
_entity.type
_entity.pdbx_description
1 polymer ?
#
loop_
_entity_poly.entity_id
_entity_poly.type
_entity_poly.pdbx_seq_one_letter_code
_entity_poly.pdbx_strand_id
1 'polypeptide(L)'
;MRVKEVSGASWLWIVLLLGLSLRLLGLMEPLIDKQAWRQTDTAAIARNYYEEGYTLFHPRVDWRGTSSGFVESNFPLYPFVVGLLYSVVGGAYEWVGRLVAALCSTAAGALLYLLALRLGVSARSALFGSLFYLLFPLSVYYGRTFMPEALMIFLSVAALWAFARWIDSGTRWDFVLAAWLAALCFVVKIPTLYLGFPLVALAWERWGGRFVLKPSLWLYLMAAVLPTVFWYWHASLLFEDTGLTFGIWNRYGYDKWDRSMLFGLDFYQTMVVRFWHSIYTPIGALLVLLGLSLPPTQRREWVLWVWLGGLLCYVFLVPEGNRKLHYYQLPFVPVGALLAGRAVAALLEVGGSQRGWNRIARNWTPLQRVVLVGILVVGSAVYGGWAIGPYYEQPNNLHKYYESCYFTGGIIDDKLPREAKLVVGDLDENAGAPHRAQSPTLLYYCHRKGWQITPDESNPARLDSLAAAGADFFLIAGGFAMGDKALWNDMLRRGASIPSAYPRKWHDGGEFTRYLSRQRGDDRHFILVSLSGD
;
A
#
# COMPACT_ATOMS: atom_id res chain seq x y z
N MET A 1 -3.68 30.56 29.52
CA MET A 1 -3.96 29.64 28.39
C MET A 1 -2.85 29.55 27.34
N ARG A 2 -2.21 30.65 26.92
CA ARG A 2 -1.18 30.68 25.84
C ARG A 2 0.13 29.89 26.10
N VAL A 3 0.63 29.82 27.33
CA VAL A 3 1.92 29.16 27.64
C VAL A 3 1.83 27.62 27.55
N LYS A 4 0.66 27.01 27.83
CA LYS A 4 0.49 25.54 27.70
C LYS A 4 0.31 25.08 26.25
N GLU A 5 -0.19 25.92 25.35
CA GLU A 5 -0.34 25.60 23.93
C GLU A 5 1.00 25.59 23.19
N VAL A 6 1.92 26.48 23.55
CA VAL A 6 3.27 26.52 22.94
C VAL A 6 4.07 25.24 23.24
N SER A 7 3.94 24.65 24.46
CA SER A 7 4.62 23.41 24.79
C SER A 7 4.08 22.19 24.02
N GLY A 8 2.78 22.13 23.75
CA GLY A 8 2.15 21.04 22.99
C GLY A 8 2.56 21.00 21.52
N ALA A 9 2.68 22.17 20.88
CA ALA A 9 3.10 22.28 19.49
C ALA A 9 4.55 21.84 19.30
N SER A 10 5.46 22.18 20.23
CA SER A 10 6.86 21.77 20.14
C SER A 10 7.03 20.24 20.22
N TRP A 11 6.29 19.58 21.11
CA TRP A 11 6.31 18.12 21.21
C TRP A 11 5.76 17.42 19.94
N LEU A 12 4.75 18.01 19.30
CA LEU A 12 4.24 17.48 18.05
C LEU A 12 5.31 17.48 16.95
N TRP A 13 6.09 18.56 16.81
CA TRP A 13 7.19 18.60 15.85
C TRP A 13 8.24 17.52 16.10
N ILE A 14 8.60 17.26 17.35
CA ILE A 14 9.53 16.17 17.70
C ILE A 14 8.96 14.82 17.28
N VAL A 15 7.68 14.56 17.54
CA VAL A 15 6.98 13.34 17.16
C VAL A 15 6.95 13.17 15.64
N LEU A 16 6.67 14.25 14.90
CA LEU A 16 6.63 14.23 13.43
C LEU A 16 8.02 14.00 12.81
N LEU A 17 9.06 14.65 13.35
CA LEU A 17 10.44 14.45 12.89
C LEU A 17 10.91 13.01 13.15
N LEU A 18 10.62 12.46 14.33
CA LEU A 18 10.90 11.04 14.62
C LEU A 18 10.16 10.12 13.63
N GLY A 19 8.88 10.37 13.41
CA GLY A 19 8.07 9.59 12.48
C GLY A 19 8.57 9.67 11.03
N LEU A 20 8.99 10.86 10.59
CA LEU A 20 9.59 11.04 9.26
C LEU A 20 10.92 10.29 9.16
N SER A 21 11.81 10.42 10.16
CA SER A 21 13.11 9.74 10.16
C SER A 21 12.98 8.23 9.99
N LEU A 22 12.01 7.60 10.64
CA LEU A 22 11.73 6.17 10.50
C LEU A 22 11.28 5.80 9.08
N ARG A 23 10.59 6.70 8.38
CA ARG A 23 10.10 6.48 7.00
C ARG A 23 11.16 6.74 5.94
N LEU A 24 12.23 7.43 6.28
CA LEU A 24 13.37 7.64 5.38
C LEU A 24 14.36 6.48 5.38
N LEU A 25 14.21 5.50 6.30
CA LEU A 25 15.03 4.28 6.28
C LEU A 25 14.77 3.49 5.00
N GLY A 26 15.84 3.19 4.25
CA GLY A 26 15.77 2.50 2.96
C GLY A 26 15.10 3.32 1.85
N LEU A 27 15.15 4.66 1.91
CA LEU A 27 14.58 5.54 0.89
C LEU A 27 15.20 5.30 -0.50
N MET A 28 16.51 5.04 -0.55
CA MET A 28 17.29 4.87 -1.78
C MET A 28 17.40 3.41 -2.24
N GLU A 29 16.86 2.47 -1.46
CA GLU A 29 16.89 1.04 -1.82
C GLU A 29 15.96 0.75 -3.01
N PRO A 30 16.29 -0.23 -3.87
CA PRO A 30 15.41 -0.63 -4.97
C PRO A 30 14.05 -1.15 -4.48
N LEU A 31 13.05 -1.20 -5.37
CA LEU A 31 11.68 -1.63 -5.04
C LEU A 31 11.55 -3.16 -5.00
N ILE A 32 12.45 -3.83 -4.27
CA ILE A 32 12.50 -5.29 -4.16
C ILE A 32 12.07 -5.82 -2.78
N ASP A 33 11.69 -4.94 -1.88
CA ASP A 33 11.17 -5.26 -0.56
C ASP A 33 9.70 -5.74 -0.62
N LYS A 34 9.06 -5.95 0.52
CA LYS A 34 7.72 -6.55 0.57
C LYS A 34 6.71 -5.80 -0.31
N GLN A 35 5.94 -6.55 -1.11
CA GLN A 35 5.05 -6.05 -2.16
C GLN A 35 5.81 -5.43 -3.36
N ALA A 36 7.01 -5.93 -3.68
CA ALA A 36 7.80 -5.48 -4.81
C ALA A 36 7.00 -5.34 -6.10
N TRP A 37 6.22 -6.38 -6.46
CA TRP A 37 5.35 -6.39 -7.64
C TRP A 37 4.38 -5.18 -7.69
N ARG A 38 3.80 -4.81 -6.53
CA ARG A 38 2.85 -3.69 -6.45
C ARG A 38 3.55 -2.34 -6.49
N GLN A 39 4.74 -2.26 -5.89
CA GLN A 39 5.55 -1.06 -5.92
C GLN A 39 6.07 -0.77 -7.33
N THR A 40 6.60 -1.79 -8.01
CA THR A 40 7.12 -1.66 -9.39
C THR A 40 6.02 -1.37 -10.40
N ASP A 41 4.82 -1.96 -10.28
CA ASP A 41 3.66 -1.57 -11.08
C ASP A 41 3.29 -0.10 -10.90
N THR A 42 3.24 0.37 -9.65
CA THR A 42 2.91 1.76 -9.37
C THR A 42 4.00 2.71 -9.90
N ALA A 43 5.28 2.30 -9.79
CA ALA A 43 6.41 3.05 -10.31
C ALA A 43 6.45 3.04 -11.85
N ALA A 44 6.10 1.92 -12.49
CA ALA A 44 5.94 1.84 -13.93
C ALA A 44 4.89 2.84 -14.45
N ILE A 45 3.73 2.90 -13.80
CA ILE A 45 2.70 3.89 -14.16
C ILE A 45 3.23 5.33 -14.00
N ALA A 46 3.96 5.63 -12.90
CA ALA A 46 4.55 6.96 -12.69
C ALA A 46 5.60 7.29 -13.76
N ARG A 47 6.45 6.33 -14.12
CA ARG A 47 7.44 6.46 -15.20
C ARG A 47 6.76 6.67 -16.55
N ASN A 48 5.71 5.91 -16.85
CA ASN A 48 4.99 6.03 -18.10
C ASN A 48 4.27 7.39 -18.23
N TYR A 49 3.80 7.99 -17.12
CA TYR A 49 3.34 9.38 -17.15
C TYR A 49 4.45 10.36 -17.53
N TYR A 50 5.66 10.16 -17.01
CA TYR A 50 6.80 11.02 -17.30
C TYR A 50 7.31 10.85 -18.73
N GLU A 51 7.43 9.60 -19.22
CA GLU A 51 8.03 9.28 -20.51
C GLU A 51 7.05 9.40 -21.70
N GLU A 52 5.76 9.03 -21.48
CA GLU A 52 4.77 8.88 -22.56
C GLU A 52 3.65 9.93 -22.51
N GLY A 53 3.69 10.86 -21.53
CA GLY A 53 2.76 11.98 -21.42
C GLY A 53 1.76 11.89 -20.27
N TYR A 54 1.41 13.06 -19.75
CA TYR A 54 0.61 13.26 -18.54
C TYR A 54 -0.90 13.19 -18.80
N THR A 55 -1.43 12.01 -19.09
CA THR A 55 -2.87 11.78 -19.27
C THR A 55 -3.46 11.12 -18.03
N LEU A 56 -3.84 11.90 -17.01
CA LEU A 56 -4.29 11.42 -15.69
C LEU A 56 -5.30 10.26 -15.77
N PHE A 57 -6.26 10.32 -16.67
CA PHE A 57 -7.32 9.30 -16.80
C PHE A 57 -6.91 8.06 -17.59
N HIS A 58 -5.67 7.98 -18.07
CA HIS A 58 -5.16 6.89 -18.90
C HIS A 58 -3.85 6.35 -18.34
N PRO A 59 -3.86 5.68 -17.15
CA PRO A 59 -2.67 5.05 -16.59
C PRO A 59 -2.20 3.91 -17.50
N ARG A 60 -0.87 3.82 -17.72
CA ARG A 60 -0.25 2.80 -18.59
C ARG A 60 0.66 1.89 -17.78
N VAL A 61 0.56 0.58 -18.05
CA VAL A 61 1.46 -0.45 -17.50
C VAL A 61 2.50 -0.89 -18.53
N ASP A 62 3.56 -1.56 -18.06
CA ASP A 62 4.60 -2.09 -18.93
C ASP A 62 4.22 -3.43 -19.57
N TRP A 63 3.42 -4.26 -18.87
CA TRP A 63 2.93 -5.57 -19.34
C TRP A 63 1.71 -5.42 -20.26
N ARG A 64 1.86 -4.66 -21.32
CA ARG A 64 0.77 -4.23 -22.22
C ARG A 64 0.76 -4.91 -23.59
N GLY A 65 1.75 -5.75 -23.88
CA GLY A 65 1.89 -6.35 -25.20
C GLY A 65 1.98 -5.30 -26.31
N THR A 66 1.08 -5.41 -27.27
CA THR A 66 0.94 -4.45 -28.38
C THR A 66 -0.14 -3.39 -28.14
N SER A 67 -0.86 -3.45 -27.01
CA SER A 67 -1.93 -2.49 -26.70
C SER A 67 -1.38 -1.12 -26.28
N SER A 68 -2.28 -0.14 -26.14
CA SER A 68 -1.96 1.19 -25.61
C SER A 68 -1.41 1.15 -24.18
N GLY A 69 -1.65 0.04 -23.45
CA GLY A 69 -1.24 -0.15 -22.06
C GLY A 69 -2.17 0.48 -21.04
N PHE A 70 -3.29 1.05 -21.45
CA PHE A 70 -4.29 1.60 -20.53
C PHE A 70 -4.86 0.50 -19.66
N VAL A 71 -4.92 0.72 -18.34
CA VAL A 71 -5.25 -0.33 -17.40
C VAL A 71 -6.38 0.06 -16.46
N GLU A 72 -7.31 -0.88 -16.23
CA GLU A 72 -8.30 -0.75 -15.16
C GLU A 72 -7.60 -0.76 -13.80
N SER A 73 -7.55 0.38 -13.13
CA SER A 73 -6.83 0.58 -11.86
C SER A 73 -7.62 1.44 -10.88
N ASN A 74 -7.17 1.48 -9.63
CA ASN A 74 -7.56 2.57 -8.72
C ASN A 74 -7.18 3.92 -9.34
N PHE A 75 -7.85 5.00 -8.94
CA PHE A 75 -7.53 6.33 -9.47
C PHE A 75 -6.05 6.65 -9.28
N PRO A 76 -5.32 6.95 -10.36
CA PRO A 76 -3.87 6.98 -10.36
C PRO A 76 -3.26 8.30 -9.85
N LEU A 77 -3.91 8.97 -8.88
CA LEU A 77 -3.45 10.25 -8.33
C LEU A 77 -2.01 10.17 -7.81
N TYR A 78 -1.69 9.09 -7.07
CA TYR A 78 -0.35 8.94 -6.50
C TYR A 78 0.74 8.81 -7.57
N PRO A 79 0.68 7.83 -8.51
CA PRO A 79 1.69 7.73 -9.56
C PRO A 79 1.70 8.93 -10.50
N PHE A 80 0.57 9.61 -10.71
CA PHE A 80 0.51 10.84 -11.50
C PHE A 80 1.30 11.98 -10.85
N VAL A 81 1.11 12.22 -9.55
CA VAL A 81 1.88 13.23 -8.79
C VAL A 81 3.37 12.89 -8.80
N VAL A 82 3.74 11.61 -8.62
CA VAL A 82 5.13 11.19 -8.69
C VAL A 82 5.72 11.42 -10.09
N GLY A 83 4.97 11.09 -11.15
CA GLY A 83 5.38 11.36 -12.53
C GLY A 83 5.62 12.86 -12.79
N LEU A 84 4.78 13.74 -12.26
CA LEU A 84 5.01 15.19 -12.33
C LEU A 84 6.30 15.62 -11.59
N LEU A 85 6.56 15.02 -10.43
CA LEU A 85 7.80 15.31 -9.69
C LEU A 85 9.05 14.80 -10.42
N TYR A 86 8.96 13.73 -11.21
CA TYR A 86 10.06 13.27 -12.06
C TYR A 86 10.51 14.36 -13.05
N SER A 87 9.60 15.18 -13.57
CA SER A 87 9.98 16.34 -14.41
C SER A 87 10.76 17.40 -13.64
N VAL A 88 10.47 17.58 -12.35
CA VAL A 88 11.15 18.56 -11.51
C VAL A 88 12.56 18.09 -11.15
N VAL A 89 12.73 16.78 -10.88
CA VAL A 89 14.04 16.21 -10.50
C VAL A 89 14.87 15.73 -11.70
N GLY A 90 14.29 15.73 -12.90
CA GLY A 90 15.00 15.38 -14.14
C GLY A 90 15.19 13.90 -14.40
N GLY A 91 14.36 13.01 -13.80
CA GLY A 91 14.44 11.56 -14.04
C GLY A 91 13.47 10.74 -13.19
N ALA A 92 13.20 9.51 -13.63
CA ALA A 92 12.32 8.57 -12.94
C ALA A 92 13.07 7.84 -11.82
N TYR A 93 13.18 8.47 -10.67
CA TYR A 93 13.87 7.94 -9.50
C TYR A 93 12.91 7.36 -8.46
N GLU A 94 13.14 6.13 -8.01
CA GLU A 94 12.28 5.40 -7.08
C GLU A 94 12.12 6.10 -5.72
N TRP A 95 13.17 6.79 -5.25
CA TRP A 95 13.14 7.54 -4.00
C TRP A 95 12.10 8.67 -3.98
N VAL A 96 11.74 9.24 -5.14
CA VAL A 96 10.75 10.33 -5.23
C VAL A 96 9.38 9.84 -4.76
N GLY A 97 8.93 8.68 -5.25
CA GLY A 97 7.66 8.11 -4.82
C GLY A 97 7.68 7.73 -3.33
N ARG A 98 8.76 7.10 -2.87
CA ARG A 98 8.92 6.78 -1.44
C ARG A 98 8.89 8.04 -0.57
N LEU A 99 9.52 9.14 -1.00
CA LEU A 99 9.48 10.41 -0.29
C LEU A 99 8.07 11.00 -0.23
N VAL A 100 7.32 10.96 -1.33
CA VAL A 100 5.91 11.39 -1.36
C VAL A 100 5.09 10.57 -0.36
N ALA A 101 5.25 9.25 -0.32
CA ALA A 101 4.58 8.40 0.65
C ALA A 101 4.96 8.77 2.10
N ALA A 102 6.26 8.97 2.38
CA ALA A 102 6.77 9.35 3.71
C ALA A 102 6.18 10.69 4.19
N LEU A 103 6.11 11.67 3.30
CA LEU A 103 5.53 12.98 3.59
C LEU A 103 4.01 12.88 3.83
N CYS A 104 3.27 12.14 2.99
CA CYS A 104 1.84 11.89 3.19
C CYS A 104 1.57 11.20 4.54
N SER A 105 2.33 10.15 4.85
CA SER A 105 2.17 9.43 6.11
C SER A 105 2.49 10.30 7.33
N THR A 106 3.54 11.13 7.27
CA THR A 106 3.89 12.05 8.36
C THR A 106 2.83 13.14 8.53
N ALA A 107 2.34 13.70 7.42
CA ALA A 107 1.25 14.67 7.43
C ALA A 107 -0.06 14.08 7.98
N ALA A 108 -0.33 12.80 7.71
CA ALA A 108 -1.46 12.09 8.33
C ALA A 108 -1.34 12.05 9.86
N GLY A 109 -0.14 11.86 10.41
CA GLY A 109 0.11 11.93 11.86
C GLY A 109 -0.19 13.31 12.45
N ALA A 110 0.17 14.39 11.74
CA ALA A 110 -0.15 15.76 12.15
C ALA A 110 -1.66 16.03 12.10
N LEU A 111 -2.32 15.63 11.01
CA LEU A 111 -3.77 15.77 10.87
C LEU A 111 -4.54 14.91 11.88
N LEU A 112 -4.02 13.74 12.23
CA LEU A 112 -4.63 12.88 13.25
C LEU A 112 -4.65 13.55 14.63
N TYR A 113 -3.57 14.26 14.98
CA TYR A 113 -3.54 15.11 16.18
C TYR A 113 -4.64 16.19 16.13
N LEU A 114 -4.74 16.91 15.01
CA LEU A 114 -5.74 17.97 14.85
C LEU A 114 -7.18 17.42 14.82
N LEU A 115 -7.39 16.28 14.20
CA LEU A 115 -8.68 15.58 14.21
C LEU A 115 -9.06 15.17 15.63
N ALA A 116 -8.13 14.57 16.39
CA ALA A 116 -8.38 14.15 17.77
C ALA A 116 -8.86 15.33 18.65
N LEU A 117 -8.21 16.49 18.54
CA LEU A 117 -8.64 17.70 19.26
C LEU A 117 -10.07 18.12 18.88
N ARG A 118 -10.44 18.01 17.60
CA ARG A 118 -11.80 18.30 17.14
C ARG A 118 -12.84 17.28 17.63
N LEU A 119 -12.43 16.04 17.85
CA LEU A 119 -13.28 15.01 18.43
C LEU A 119 -13.41 15.16 19.96
N GLY A 120 -12.77 16.15 20.57
CA GLY A 120 -12.80 16.39 22.01
C GLY A 120 -11.82 15.54 22.81
N VAL A 121 -10.93 14.83 22.14
CA VAL A 121 -9.85 14.07 22.77
C VAL A 121 -8.83 15.04 23.39
N SER A 122 -8.33 14.73 24.58
CA SER A 122 -7.36 15.60 25.25
C SER A 122 -6.07 15.79 24.42
N ALA A 123 -5.43 16.95 24.52
CA ALA A 123 -4.20 17.25 23.77
C ALA A 123 -3.08 16.22 24.05
N ARG A 124 -3.02 15.69 25.27
CA ARG A 124 -2.07 14.64 25.65
C ARG A 124 -2.41 13.32 24.95
N SER A 125 -3.67 12.92 24.95
CA SER A 125 -4.14 11.72 24.23
C SER A 125 -3.91 11.85 22.72
N ALA A 126 -4.17 13.04 22.15
CA ALA A 126 -3.95 13.34 20.75
C ALA A 126 -2.46 13.24 20.36
N LEU A 127 -1.54 13.74 21.22
CA LEU A 127 -0.11 13.66 20.98
C LEU A 127 0.40 12.20 21.00
N PHE A 128 0.00 11.41 22.00
CA PHE A 128 0.34 10.00 22.03
C PHE A 128 -0.34 9.21 20.90
N GLY A 129 -1.55 9.59 20.50
CA GLY A 129 -2.21 9.02 19.33
C GLY A 129 -1.40 9.26 18.05
N SER A 130 -0.92 10.49 17.83
CA SER A 130 -0.03 10.79 16.71
C SER A 130 1.28 9.99 16.79
N LEU A 131 1.88 9.87 17.98
CA LEU A 131 3.08 9.09 18.21
C LEU A 131 2.89 7.61 17.87
N PHE A 132 1.84 6.96 18.39
CA PHE A 132 1.55 5.56 18.08
C PHE A 132 1.24 5.34 16.61
N TYR A 133 0.51 6.25 15.96
CA TYR A 133 0.31 6.19 14.51
C TYR A 133 1.64 6.16 13.76
N LEU A 134 2.60 6.97 14.17
CA LEU A 134 3.90 7.07 13.53
C LEU A 134 4.86 5.92 13.89
N LEU A 135 4.60 5.19 14.99
CA LEU A 135 5.42 4.07 15.47
C LEU A 135 4.84 2.69 15.16
N PHE A 136 3.54 2.55 14.93
CA PHE A 136 2.95 1.24 14.64
C PHE A 136 3.54 0.62 13.38
N PRO A 137 3.87 -0.69 13.41
CA PRO A 137 4.71 -1.34 12.40
C PRO A 137 4.20 -1.14 10.98
N LEU A 138 2.92 -1.42 10.77
CA LEU A 138 2.31 -1.34 9.45
C LEU A 138 2.33 0.10 8.89
N SER A 139 2.15 1.11 9.75
CA SER A 139 2.25 2.52 9.38
C SER A 139 3.68 2.93 9.03
N VAL A 140 4.68 2.42 9.76
CA VAL A 140 6.09 2.71 9.47
C VAL A 140 6.45 2.15 8.11
N TYR A 141 6.16 0.88 7.85
CA TYR A 141 6.53 0.24 6.60
C TYR A 141 5.77 0.82 5.40
N TYR A 142 4.42 0.76 5.40
CA TYR A 142 3.62 1.28 4.29
C TYR A 142 3.59 2.80 4.20
N GLY A 143 4.05 3.50 5.22
CA GLY A 143 4.25 4.93 5.20
C GLY A 143 5.39 5.40 4.30
N ARG A 144 6.21 4.48 3.73
CA ARG A 144 7.33 4.80 2.82
C ARG A 144 7.30 4.03 1.50
N THR A 145 6.42 3.02 1.35
CA THR A 145 6.38 2.21 0.15
C THR A 145 5.93 3.01 -1.07
N PHE A 146 6.43 2.63 -2.25
CA PHE A 146 6.01 3.25 -3.51
C PHE A 146 4.60 2.80 -3.88
N MET A 147 3.62 3.17 -3.05
CA MET A 147 2.24 2.71 -3.14
C MET A 147 1.28 3.83 -2.69
N PRO A 148 0.02 3.86 -3.16
CA PRO A 148 -0.94 4.90 -2.81
C PRO A 148 -1.47 4.84 -1.36
N GLU A 149 -1.07 3.86 -0.56
CA GLU A 149 -1.59 3.58 0.78
C GLU A 149 -1.37 4.75 1.76
N ALA A 150 -0.18 5.34 1.75
CA ALA A 150 0.12 6.50 2.60
C ALA A 150 -0.74 7.72 2.25
N LEU A 151 -0.94 7.98 0.94
CA LEU A 151 -1.83 9.01 0.44
C LEU A 151 -3.29 8.73 0.83
N MET A 152 -3.74 7.48 0.71
CA MET A 152 -5.08 7.05 1.11
C MET A 152 -5.34 7.35 2.60
N ILE A 153 -4.40 7.00 3.50
CA ILE A 153 -4.57 7.28 4.94
C ILE A 153 -4.56 8.79 5.21
N PHE A 154 -3.67 9.54 4.56
CA PHE A 154 -3.65 10.99 4.66
C PHE A 154 -5.01 11.59 4.28
N LEU A 155 -5.54 11.22 3.11
CA LEU A 155 -6.84 11.69 2.63
C LEU A 155 -7.99 11.25 3.54
N SER A 156 -7.94 10.04 4.12
CA SER A 156 -8.95 9.55 5.06
C SER A 156 -9.04 10.41 6.32
N VAL A 157 -7.89 10.71 6.92
CA VAL A 157 -7.83 11.57 8.11
C VAL A 157 -8.18 13.02 7.76
N ALA A 158 -7.73 13.51 6.60
CA ALA A 158 -8.02 14.85 6.11
C ALA A 158 -9.52 15.05 5.82
N ALA A 159 -10.17 14.07 5.20
CA ALA A 159 -11.61 14.10 4.93
C ALA A 159 -12.42 14.17 6.22
N LEU A 160 -12.09 13.35 7.22
CA LEU A 160 -12.75 13.40 8.53
C LEU A 160 -12.52 14.74 9.25
N TRP A 161 -11.29 15.23 9.23
CA TRP A 161 -10.94 16.52 9.85
C TRP A 161 -11.69 17.69 9.18
N ALA A 162 -11.70 17.72 7.85
CA ALA A 162 -12.36 18.79 7.11
C ALA A 162 -13.88 18.73 7.25
N PHE A 163 -14.48 17.52 7.27
CA PHE A 163 -15.90 17.36 7.54
C PHE A 163 -16.28 17.84 8.95
N ALA A 164 -15.53 17.42 9.98
CA ALA A 164 -15.74 17.90 11.34
C ALA A 164 -15.61 19.43 11.43
N ARG A 165 -14.66 20.01 10.70
CA ARG A 165 -14.49 21.46 10.60
C ARG A 165 -15.70 22.14 9.93
N TRP A 166 -16.17 21.58 8.81
CA TRP A 166 -17.32 22.13 8.11
C TRP A 166 -18.60 22.11 8.95
N ILE A 167 -18.93 21.00 9.61
CA ILE A 167 -20.14 20.93 10.44
C ILE A 167 -20.10 21.87 11.66
N ASP A 168 -18.90 22.27 12.12
CA ASP A 168 -18.72 23.24 13.20
C ASP A 168 -18.87 24.69 12.69
N SER A 169 -18.22 25.02 11.57
CA SER A 169 -18.16 26.39 11.04
C SER A 169 -19.38 26.77 10.20
N GLY A 170 -19.96 25.80 9.48
CA GLY A 170 -21.04 26.02 8.51
C GLY A 170 -20.62 26.85 7.28
N THR A 171 -19.32 27.15 7.10
CA THR A 171 -18.87 27.99 5.98
C THR A 171 -18.84 27.24 4.66
N ARG A 172 -19.08 27.95 3.54
CA ARG A 172 -19.02 27.38 2.19
C ARG A 172 -17.62 26.85 1.82
N TRP A 173 -16.58 27.52 2.29
CA TRP A 173 -15.21 27.11 1.99
C TRP A 173 -14.81 25.81 2.71
N ASP A 174 -15.24 25.66 3.95
CA ASP A 174 -15.04 24.40 4.69
C ASP A 174 -15.88 23.27 4.08
N PHE A 175 -17.07 23.55 3.54
CA PHE A 175 -17.86 22.61 2.76
C PHE A 175 -17.09 22.13 1.52
N VAL A 176 -16.58 23.06 0.69
CA VAL A 176 -15.83 22.73 -0.52
C VAL A 176 -14.58 21.92 -0.20
N LEU A 177 -13.83 22.32 0.83
CA LEU A 177 -12.65 21.58 1.27
C LEU A 177 -13.01 20.16 1.72
N ALA A 178 -14.06 20.00 2.53
CA ALA A 178 -14.51 18.70 3.01
C ALA A 178 -14.98 17.79 1.86
N ALA A 179 -15.79 18.31 0.94
CA ALA A 179 -16.27 17.56 -0.22
C ALA A 179 -15.13 17.15 -1.16
N TRP A 180 -14.20 18.04 -1.41
CA TRP A 180 -13.03 17.77 -2.27
C TRP A 180 -12.11 16.71 -1.69
N LEU A 181 -11.76 16.80 -0.39
CA LEU A 181 -10.92 15.81 0.27
C LEU A 181 -11.60 14.43 0.37
N ALA A 182 -12.92 14.40 0.61
CA ALA A 182 -13.67 13.15 0.60
C ALA A 182 -13.75 12.54 -0.80
N ALA A 183 -13.97 13.34 -1.84
CA ALA A 183 -13.96 12.88 -3.24
C ALA A 183 -12.61 12.27 -3.61
N LEU A 184 -11.50 12.95 -3.30
CA LEU A 184 -10.16 12.43 -3.54
C LEU A 184 -9.90 11.13 -2.76
N CYS A 185 -10.35 11.07 -1.50
CA CYS A 185 -10.22 9.88 -0.66
C CYS A 185 -10.93 8.68 -1.27
N PHE A 186 -12.20 8.83 -1.64
CA PHE A 186 -13.03 7.75 -2.14
C PHE A 186 -12.60 7.28 -3.54
N VAL A 187 -12.21 8.21 -4.41
CA VAL A 187 -11.77 7.86 -5.76
C VAL A 187 -10.41 7.15 -5.77
N VAL A 188 -9.49 7.52 -4.87
CA VAL A 188 -8.18 6.86 -4.75
C VAL A 188 -8.33 5.40 -4.33
N LYS A 189 -9.27 5.09 -3.42
CA LYS A 189 -9.57 3.69 -3.04
C LYS A 189 -10.99 3.53 -2.53
N ILE A 190 -11.82 2.75 -3.22
CA ILE A 190 -13.21 2.42 -2.83
C ILE A 190 -13.34 1.96 -1.35
N PRO A 191 -12.45 1.13 -0.79
CA PRO A 191 -12.56 0.70 0.59
C PRO A 191 -12.70 1.84 1.59
N THR A 192 -12.23 3.06 1.29
CA THR A 192 -12.35 4.22 2.17
C THR A 192 -13.80 4.69 2.40
N LEU A 193 -14.76 4.14 1.67
CA LEU A 193 -16.20 4.35 1.93
C LEU A 193 -16.64 3.93 3.35
N TYR A 194 -15.83 3.11 4.08
CA TYR A 194 -16.05 2.88 5.52
C TYR A 194 -16.11 4.18 6.34
N LEU A 195 -15.50 5.26 5.83
CA LEU A 195 -15.58 6.59 6.46
C LEU A 195 -17.01 7.14 6.53
N GLY A 196 -17.93 6.61 5.75
CA GLY A 196 -19.35 6.92 5.88
C GLY A 196 -19.87 6.76 7.31
N PHE A 197 -19.38 5.76 8.06
CA PHE A 197 -19.77 5.53 9.45
C PHE A 197 -19.39 6.71 10.37
N PRO A 198 -18.12 7.12 10.51
CA PRO A 198 -17.76 8.26 11.35
C PRO A 198 -18.29 9.60 10.81
N LEU A 199 -18.47 9.77 9.49
CA LEU A 199 -19.10 10.97 8.92
C LEU A 199 -20.57 11.09 9.35
N VAL A 200 -21.33 9.99 9.28
CA VAL A 200 -22.72 9.94 9.76
C VAL A 200 -22.78 10.16 11.28
N ALA A 201 -21.85 9.59 12.05
CA ALA A 201 -21.79 9.81 13.49
C ALA A 201 -21.57 11.29 13.85
N LEU A 202 -20.70 11.98 13.13
CA LEU A 202 -20.46 13.42 13.27
C LEU A 202 -21.71 14.25 12.90
N ALA A 203 -22.37 13.89 11.80
CA ALA A 203 -23.61 14.56 11.38
C ALA A 203 -24.73 14.34 12.40
N TRP A 204 -24.87 13.12 12.92
CA TRP A 204 -25.82 12.78 13.98
C TRP A 204 -25.54 13.54 15.28
N GLU A 205 -24.27 13.62 15.67
CA GLU A 205 -23.87 14.37 16.88
C GLU A 205 -24.30 15.85 16.77
N ARG A 206 -24.16 16.44 15.58
CA ARG A 206 -24.44 17.85 15.34
C ARG A 206 -25.95 18.18 15.23
N TRP A 207 -26.72 17.33 14.52
CA TRP A 207 -28.13 17.63 14.15
C TRP A 207 -29.14 16.59 14.65
N GLY A 208 -28.70 15.55 15.38
CA GLY A 208 -29.57 14.44 15.77
C GLY A 208 -30.18 13.76 14.55
N GLY A 209 -31.36 13.13 14.71
CA GLY A 209 -32.05 12.47 13.59
C GLY A 209 -32.46 13.40 12.43
N ARG A 210 -32.42 14.71 12.63
CA ARG A 210 -32.71 15.69 11.57
C ARG A 210 -31.60 15.85 10.54
N PHE A 211 -30.47 15.19 10.72
CA PHE A 211 -29.35 15.24 9.74
C PHE A 211 -29.81 14.78 8.36
N VAL A 212 -30.71 13.79 8.27
CA VAL A 212 -31.23 13.27 6.99
C VAL A 212 -32.05 14.33 6.20
N LEU A 213 -32.52 15.35 6.87
CA LEU A 213 -33.31 16.45 6.27
C LEU A 213 -32.41 17.64 5.83
N LYS A 214 -31.09 17.54 5.98
CA LYS A 214 -30.16 18.62 5.60
C LYS A 214 -29.76 18.50 4.12
N PRO A 215 -30.22 19.39 3.21
CA PRO A 215 -29.86 19.32 1.79
C PRO A 215 -28.35 19.42 1.56
N SER A 216 -27.63 20.16 2.40
CA SER A 216 -26.18 20.29 2.31
C SER A 216 -25.43 18.98 2.52
N LEU A 217 -25.96 18.03 3.31
CA LEU A 217 -25.37 16.71 3.46
C LEU A 217 -25.56 15.84 2.22
N TRP A 218 -26.71 15.94 1.57
CA TRP A 218 -26.95 15.23 0.31
C TRP A 218 -26.08 15.79 -0.82
N LEU A 219 -25.94 17.12 -0.89
CA LEU A 219 -25.00 17.75 -1.82
C LEU A 219 -23.56 17.32 -1.54
N TYR A 220 -23.13 17.27 -0.27
CA TYR A 220 -21.83 16.75 0.12
C TYR A 220 -21.65 15.30 -0.31
N LEU A 221 -22.62 14.43 -0.06
CA LEU A 221 -22.58 13.02 -0.45
C LEU A 221 -22.42 12.87 -1.96
N MET A 222 -23.21 13.61 -2.75
CA MET A 222 -23.08 13.60 -4.20
C MET A 222 -21.70 14.09 -4.64
N ALA A 223 -21.22 15.21 -4.11
CA ALA A 223 -19.91 15.76 -4.47
C ALA A 223 -18.75 14.81 -4.10
N ALA A 224 -18.88 14.07 -3.00
CA ALA A 224 -17.86 13.13 -2.56
C ALA A 224 -17.87 11.80 -3.33
N VAL A 225 -19.06 11.30 -3.74
CA VAL A 225 -19.20 9.95 -4.32
C VAL A 225 -19.21 9.94 -5.85
N LEU A 226 -19.82 10.95 -6.50
CA LEU A 226 -19.92 10.97 -7.96
C LEU A 226 -18.57 10.87 -8.70
N PRO A 227 -17.48 11.53 -8.26
CA PRO A 227 -16.17 11.35 -8.89
C PRO A 227 -15.68 9.90 -8.84
N THR A 228 -15.99 9.18 -7.75
CA THR A 228 -15.66 7.75 -7.61
C THR A 228 -16.45 6.90 -8.60
N VAL A 229 -17.75 7.10 -8.70
CA VAL A 229 -18.61 6.40 -9.66
C VAL A 229 -18.12 6.64 -11.09
N PHE A 230 -17.84 7.91 -11.44
CA PHE A 230 -17.31 8.28 -12.76
C PHE A 230 -15.99 7.59 -13.06
N TRP A 231 -15.03 7.61 -12.12
CA TRP A 231 -13.72 6.99 -12.34
C TRP A 231 -13.83 5.48 -12.58
N TYR A 232 -14.57 4.76 -11.73
CA TYR A 232 -14.64 3.30 -11.85
C TYR A 232 -15.48 2.85 -13.06
N TRP A 233 -16.42 3.66 -13.50
CA TRP A 233 -17.07 3.48 -14.80
C TRP A 233 -16.06 3.68 -15.95
N HIS A 234 -15.29 4.77 -15.94
CA HIS A 234 -14.25 5.03 -16.94
C HIS A 234 -13.17 3.92 -16.94
N ALA A 235 -12.70 3.50 -15.78
CA ALA A 235 -11.72 2.41 -15.66
C ALA A 235 -12.25 1.08 -16.25
N SER A 236 -13.55 0.81 -16.15
CA SER A 236 -14.19 -0.34 -16.79
C SER A 236 -14.12 -0.25 -18.32
N LEU A 237 -14.28 0.94 -18.90
CA LEU A 237 -14.12 1.15 -20.35
C LEU A 237 -12.67 0.93 -20.81
N LEU A 238 -11.68 1.32 -20.00
CA LEU A 238 -10.27 1.02 -20.30
C LEU A 238 -10.01 -0.49 -20.35
N PHE A 239 -10.66 -1.27 -19.47
CA PHE A 239 -10.58 -2.72 -19.53
C PHE A 239 -11.25 -3.30 -20.78
N GLU A 240 -12.40 -2.78 -21.18
CA GLU A 240 -13.09 -3.24 -22.40
C GLU A 240 -12.24 -3.00 -23.66
N ASP A 241 -11.45 -1.92 -23.68
CA ASP A 241 -10.55 -1.59 -24.79
C ASP A 241 -9.29 -2.46 -24.81
N THR A 242 -8.66 -2.70 -23.66
CA THR A 242 -7.30 -3.27 -23.59
C THR A 242 -7.23 -4.67 -23.01
N GLY A 243 -8.22 -5.11 -22.25
CA GLY A 243 -8.20 -6.34 -21.44
C GLY A 243 -7.29 -6.27 -20.22
N LEU A 244 -6.65 -5.11 -19.92
CA LEU A 244 -5.69 -4.96 -18.83
C LEU A 244 -6.38 -4.51 -17.54
N THR A 245 -6.13 -5.22 -16.43
CA THR A 245 -6.78 -4.93 -15.14
C THR A 245 -5.91 -5.29 -13.95
N PHE A 246 -6.02 -4.51 -12.87
CA PHE A 246 -5.55 -4.87 -11.53
C PHE A 246 -6.60 -5.64 -10.70
N GLY A 247 -7.64 -6.18 -11.34
CA GLY A 247 -8.67 -6.98 -10.70
C GLY A 247 -9.45 -6.22 -9.63
N ILE A 248 -9.90 -4.99 -9.94
CA ILE A 248 -10.75 -4.20 -9.04
C ILE A 248 -12.11 -4.87 -8.89
N TRP A 249 -12.69 -5.27 -10.01
CA TRP A 249 -13.93 -6.04 -10.09
C TRP A 249 -13.61 -7.54 -10.16
N ASN A 250 -14.63 -8.38 -10.02
CA ASN A 250 -14.50 -9.84 -10.22
C ASN A 250 -14.26 -10.15 -11.70
N ARG A 251 -13.05 -9.91 -12.16
CA ARG A 251 -12.56 -10.26 -13.48
C ARG A 251 -11.75 -11.55 -13.37
N TYR A 252 -11.87 -12.42 -14.35
CA TYR A 252 -11.10 -13.66 -14.44
C TYR A 252 -11.21 -14.57 -13.22
N GLY A 253 -12.37 -14.59 -12.53
CA GLY A 253 -12.63 -15.51 -11.42
C GLY A 253 -12.02 -15.12 -10.08
N TYR A 254 -11.36 -13.96 -9.98
CA TYR A 254 -10.86 -13.47 -8.70
C TYR A 254 -11.91 -12.65 -7.96
N ASP A 255 -12.52 -13.25 -6.94
CA ASP A 255 -13.54 -12.62 -6.13
C ASP A 255 -12.98 -12.11 -4.79
N LYS A 256 -12.80 -10.79 -4.69
CA LYS A 256 -12.42 -10.13 -3.42
C LYS A 256 -13.54 -10.16 -2.38
N TRP A 257 -14.76 -10.45 -2.82
CA TRP A 257 -15.98 -10.43 -2.03
C TRP A 257 -16.39 -11.83 -1.56
N ASP A 258 -15.59 -12.86 -1.87
CA ASP A 258 -15.87 -14.23 -1.42
C ASP A 258 -15.98 -14.27 0.10
N ARG A 259 -17.19 -14.60 0.57
CA ARG A 259 -17.55 -14.69 1.98
C ARG A 259 -17.41 -16.08 2.56
N SER A 260 -17.11 -17.08 1.75
CA SER A 260 -17.01 -18.49 2.19
C SER A 260 -15.99 -18.64 3.33
N MET A 261 -14.90 -17.88 3.28
CA MET A 261 -13.86 -17.91 4.30
C MET A 261 -14.29 -17.36 5.67
N LEU A 262 -15.37 -16.58 5.76
CA LEU A 262 -15.90 -16.09 7.04
C LEU A 262 -16.42 -17.24 7.92
N PHE A 263 -16.67 -18.40 7.34
CA PHE A 263 -17.07 -19.61 8.07
C PHE A 263 -15.87 -20.45 8.55
N GLY A 264 -14.64 -20.08 8.14
CA GLY A 264 -13.40 -20.73 8.53
C GLY A 264 -12.68 -20.03 9.69
N LEU A 265 -12.13 -20.79 10.63
CA LEU A 265 -11.34 -20.23 11.74
C LEU A 265 -10.04 -19.55 11.28
N ASP A 266 -9.47 -20.01 10.16
CA ASP A 266 -8.22 -19.48 9.57
C ASP A 266 -8.29 -17.97 9.30
N PHE A 267 -9.44 -17.48 8.81
CA PHE A 267 -9.65 -16.06 8.60
C PHE A 267 -9.48 -15.26 9.89
N TYR A 268 -10.15 -15.66 10.97
CA TYR A 268 -10.11 -14.96 12.25
C TYR A 268 -8.74 -15.07 12.92
N GLN A 269 -8.10 -16.24 12.85
CA GLN A 269 -6.74 -16.42 13.36
C GLN A 269 -5.76 -15.48 12.63
N THR A 270 -5.84 -15.41 11.30
CA THR A 270 -5.02 -14.51 10.49
C THR A 270 -5.25 -13.04 10.90
N MET A 271 -6.49 -12.62 11.08
CA MET A 271 -6.80 -11.25 11.51
C MET A 271 -6.26 -10.97 12.91
N VAL A 272 -6.50 -11.85 13.88
CA VAL A 272 -6.01 -11.67 15.26
C VAL A 272 -4.47 -11.58 15.29
N VAL A 273 -3.78 -12.50 14.60
CA VAL A 273 -2.31 -12.49 14.52
C VAL A 273 -1.80 -11.18 13.93
N ARG A 274 -2.44 -10.67 12.87
CA ARG A 274 -2.02 -9.39 12.25
C ARG A 274 -2.27 -8.20 13.16
N PHE A 275 -3.44 -8.12 13.82
CA PHE A 275 -3.72 -7.07 14.80
C PHE A 275 -2.70 -7.07 15.94
N TRP A 276 -2.33 -8.27 16.41
CA TRP A 276 -1.40 -8.44 17.52
C TRP A 276 0.06 -8.17 17.15
N HIS A 277 0.52 -8.56 15.97
CA HIS A 277 1.94 -8.47 15.60
C HIS A 277 2.26 -7.32 14.64
N SER A 278 1.49 -7.21 13.54
CA SER A 278 1.87 -6.32 12.44
C SER A 278 1.21 -4.95 12.49
N ILE A 279 -0.01 -4.84 13.04
CA ILE A 279 -0.76 -3.57 13.03
C ILE A 279 -0.42 -2.75 14.27
N TYR A 280 -0.55 -3.32 15.49
CA TYR A 280 -0.45 -2.58 16.74
C TYR A 280 0.72 -2.97 17.64
N THR A 281 1.39 -4.10 17.43
CA THR A 281 2.24 -4.80 18.39
C THR A 281 1.46 -5.36 19.59
N PRO A 282 1.98 -6.34 20.36
CA PRO A 282 1.29 -6.85 21.54
C PRO A 282 0.99 -5.75 22.59
N ILE A 283 1.96 -4.88 22.83
CA ILE A 283 1.81 -3.75 23.77
C ILE A 283 0.76 -2.77 23.24
N GLY A 284 0.88 -2.39 21.96
CA GLY A 284 -0.06 -1.48 21.32
C GLY A 284 -1.48 -2.03 21.29
N ALA A 285 -1.67 -3.33 21.00
CA ALA A 285 -2.97 -3.98 21.01
C ALA A 285 -3.63 -3.93 22.40
N LEU A 286 -2.86 -4.20 23.46
CA LEU A 286 -3.35 -4.05 24.84
C LEU A 286 -3.73 -2.61 25.16
N LEU A 287 -2.93 -1.62 24.70
CA LEU A 287 -3.27 -0.21 24.87
C LEU A 287 -4.53 0.19 24.08
N VAL A 288 -4.72 -0.34 22.87
CA VAL A 288 -5.95 -0.13 22.07
C VAL A 288 -7.17 -0.69 22.81
N LEU A 289 -7.09 -1.91 23.34
CA LEU A 289 -8.17 -2.54 24.11
C LEU A 289 -8.47 -1.74 25.39
N LEU A 290 -7.43 -1.28 26.07
CA LEU A 290 -7.58 -0.43 27.24
C LEU A 290 -8.25 0.90 26.86
N GLY A 291 -7.78 1.59 25.83
CA GLY A 291 -8.36 2.84 25.36
C GLY A 291 -9.81 2.71 24.89
N LEU A 292 -10.17 1.54 24.33
CA LEU A 292 -11.52 1.19 23.92
C LEU A 292 -12.44 0.99 25.14
N SER A 293 -11.92 0.42 26.24
CA SER A 293 -12.70 0.21 27.48
C SER A 293 -12.92 1.48 28.31
N LEU A 294 -12.15 2.55 28.05
CA LEU A 294 -12.32 3.82 28.74
C LEU A 294 -13.57 4.56 28.21
N PRO A 295 -14.46 5.06 29.09
CA PRO A 295 -15.61 5.83 28.64
C PRO A 295 -15.19 7.12 27.94
N PRO A 296 -15.97 7.63 26.98
CA PRO A 296 -15.69 8.90 26.34
C PRO A 296 -15.80 10.03 27.39
N THR A 297 -14.87 10.97 27.35
CA THR A 297 -14.88 12.17 28.20
C THR A 297 -15.73 13.28 27.59
N GLN A 298 -15.83 13.32 26.29
CA GLN A 298 -16.65 14.24 25.51
C GLN A 298 -17.59 13.45 24.59
N ARG A 299 -18.79 13.99 24.37
CA ARG A 299 -19.82 13.33 23.54
C ARG A 299 -19.30 12.96 22.15
N ARG A 300 -18.48 13.81 21.52
CA ARG A 300 -17.97 13.60 20.17
C ARG A 300 -16.92 12.48 20.08
N GLU A 301 -16.30 12.09 21.19
CA GLU A 301 -15.34 10.96 21.19
C GLU A 301 -15.98 9.63 20.74
N TRP A 302 -17.32 9.46 20.86
CA TRP A 302 -18.01 8.28 20.36
C TRP A 302 -17.78 7.98 18.89
N VAL A 303 -17.38 8.97 18.11
CA VAL A 303 -16.99 8.80 16.70
C VAL A 303 -15.87 7.77 16.54
N LEU A 304 -14.96 7.62 17.51
CA LEU A 304 -13.88 6.62 17.47
C LEU A 304 -14.42 5.18 17.46
N TRP A 305 -15.46 4.90 18.26
CA TRP A 305 -16.09 3.57 18.30
C TRP A 305 -16.87 3.29 17.02
N VAL A 306 -17.56 4.28 16.50
CA VAL A 306 -18.29 4.15 15.23
C VAL A 306 -17.33 3.98 14.06
N TRP A 307 -16.18 4.68 14.09
CA TRP A 307 -15.13 4.51 13.09
C TRP A 307 -14.58 3.08 13.12
N LEU A 308 -14.25 2.56 14.30
CA LEU A 308 -13.82 1.17 14.45
C LEU A 308 -14.89 0.17 13.97
N GLY A 309 -16.16 0.41 14.30
CA GLY A 309 -17.28 -0.40 13.82
C GLY A 309 -17.39 -0.42 12.29
N GLY A 310 -17.23 0.74 11.64
CA GLY A 310 -17.21 0.85 10.18
C GLY A 310 -16.05 0.06 9.54
N LEU A 311 -14.88 0.06 10.18
CA LEU A 311 -13.75 -0.75 9.72
C LEU A 311 -13.98 -2.24 9.90
N LEU A 312 -14.64 -2.67 10.98
CA LEU A 312 -15.04 -4.06 11.15
C LEU A 312 -16.04 -4.47 10.06
N CYS A 313 -17.04 -3.64 9.78
CA CYS A 313 -17.94 -3.88 8.64
C CYS A 313 -17.17 -4.02 7.32
N TYR A 314 -16.19 -3.16 7.07
CA TYR A 314 -15.34 -3.25 5.88
C TYR A 314 -14.59 -4.60 5.78
N VAL A 315 -14.03 -5.11 6.88
CA VAL A 315 -13.35 -6.41 6.89
C VAL A 315 -14.30 -7.55 6.49
N PHE A 316 -15.53 -7.53 6.97
CA PHE A 316 -16.55 -8.54 6.64
C PHE A 316 -17.14 -8.37 5.22
N LEU A 317 -17.07 -7.16 4.66
CA LEU A 317 -17.51 -6.91 3.29
C LEU A 317 -16.46 -7.32 2.25
N VAL A 318 -15.17 -7.23 2.57
CA VAL A 318 -14.04 -7.54 1.66
C VAL A 318 -13.11 -8.56 2.31
N PRO A 319 -13.58 -9.77 2.66
CA PRO A 319 -12.82 -10.70 3.48
C PRO A 319 -11.60 -11.26 2.75
N GLU A 320 -11.73 -11.64 1.48
CA GLU A 320 -10.63 -12.20 0.69
C GLU A 320 -9.48 -11.20 0.53
N GLY A 321 -9.78 -9.94 0.21
CA GLY A 321 -8.79 -8.87 0.13
C GLY A 321 -8.06 -8.67 1.45
N ASN A 322 -8.80 -8.69 2.57
CA ASN A 322 -8.24 -8.55 3.91
C ASN A 322 -7.40 -9.77 4.31
N ARG A 323 -7.79 -10.99 3.92
CA ARG A 323 -7.03 -12.20 4.21
C ARG A 323 -5.70 -12.24 3.45
N LYS A 324 -5.71 -11.94 2.17
CA LYS A 324 -4.51 -12.04 1.31
C LYS A 324 -3.55 -10.88 1.51
N LEU A 325 -4.05 -9.65 1.61
CA LEU A 325 -3.26 -8.43 1.55
C LEU A 325 -3.29 -7.67 2.89
N HIS A 326 -2.26 -7.83 3.69
CA HIS A 326 -2.22 -7.24 5.04
C HIS A 326 -2.24 -5.69 5.05
N TYR A 327 -1.84 -5.00 4.00
CA TYR A 327 -1.98 -3.54 3.91
C TYR A 327 -3.45 -3.07 3.80
N TYR A 328 -4.40 -3.97 3.57
CA TYR A 328 -5.83 -3.65 3.65
C TYR A 328 -6.26 -3.31 5.09
N GLN A 329 -5.48 -3.71 6.10
CA GLN A 329 -5.72 -3.35 7.50
C GLN A 329 -5.11 -2.00 7.93
N LEU A 330 -4.37 -1.29 7.06
CA LEU A 330 -3.83 0.05 7.36
C LEU A 330 -4.89 1.04 7.90
N PRO A 331 -6.14 1.06 7.40
CA PRO A 331 -7.18 1.94 7.93
C PRO A 331 -7.47 1.80 9.43
N PHE A 332 -7.12 0.68 10.06
CA PHE A 332 -7.25 0.50 11.51
C PHE A 332 -6.22 1.29 12.32
N VAL A 333 -5.06 1.61 11.71
CA VAL A 333 -3.95 2.24 12.44
C VAL A 333 -4.32 3.60 13.03
N PRO A 334 -4.95 4.55 12.30
CA PRO A 334 -5.29 5.86 12.85
C PRO A 334 -6.20 5.79 14.09
N VAL A 335 -7.30 5.04 14.01
CA VAL A 335 -8.25 4.95 15.12
C VAL A 335 -7.67 4.17 16.30
N GLY A 336 -6.94 3.08 16.05
CA GLY A 336 -6.25 2.32 17.09
C GLY A 336 -5.19 3.15 17.79
N ALA A 337 -4.44 3.97 17.06
CA ALA A 337 -3.46 4.87 17.62
C ALA A 337 -4.10 5.92 18.55
N LEU A 338 -5.25 6.49 18.18
CA LEU A 338 -5.98 7.39 19.07
C LEU A 338 -6.47 6.69 20.34
N LEU A 339 -6.95 5.45 20.22
CA LEU A 339 -7.34 4.64 21.38
C LEU A 339 -6.15 4.33 22.28
N ALA A 340 -5.00 3.93 21.73
CA ALA A 340 -3.76 3.73 22.49
C ALA A 340 -3.30 5.02 23.18
N GLY A 341 -3.39 6.17 22.49
CA GLY A 341 -3.09 7.48 23.06
C GLY A 341 -3.99 7.84 24.25
N ARG A 342 -5.30 7.50 24.20
CA ARG A 342 -6.21 7.65 25.34
C ARG A 342 -5.77 6.80 26.54
N ALA A 343 -5.40 5.54 26.28
CA ALA A 343 -4.93 4.64 27.34
C ALA A 343 -3.69 5.19 28.04
N VAL A 344 -2.69 5.63 27.28
CA VAL A 344 -1.45 6.19 27.82
C VAL A 344 -1.70 7.48 28.61
N ALA A 345 -2.54 8.37 28.09
CA ALA A 345 -2.87 9.59 28.80
C ALA A 345 -3.57 9.29 30.14
N ALA A 346 -4.49 8.30 30.16
CA ALA A 346 -5.15 7.86 31.40
C ALA A 346 -4.16 7.25 32.42
N LEU A 347 -3.13 6.53 31.96
CA LEU A 347 -2.07 6.01 32.85
C LEU A 347 -1.22 7.13 33.47
N LEU A 348 -1.07 8.27 32.78
CA LEU A 348 -0.31 9.43 33.27
C LEU A 348 -1.13 10.34 34.21
N GLU A 349 -2.47 10.28 34.17
CA GLU A 349 -3.33 11.15 34.98
C GLU A 349 -3.40 10.69 36.43
N VAL A 350 -3.23 11.64 37.34
CA VAL A 350 -3.35 11.43 38.79
C VAL A 350 -4.73 11.93 39.22
N GLY A 351 -5.57 11.04 39.78
CA GLY A 351 -6.81 11.46 40.46
C GLY A 351 -8.03 11.71 39.55
N GLY A 352 -8.02 11.29 38.29
CA GLY A 352 -9.18 11.41 37.41
C GLY A 352 -10.36 10.52 37.84
N SER A 353 -11.61 10.94 37.51
CA SER A 353 -12.88 10.28 37.89
C SER A 353 -13.13 8.89 37.27
N GLN A 354 -12.15 8.28 36.64
CA GLN A 354 -12.28 6.99 35.96
C GLN A 354 -12.17 5.82 36.96
N ARG A 355 -13.30 5.27 37.32
CA ARG A 355 -13.55 4.37 38.46
C ARG A 355 -12.82 3.01 38.50
N GLY A 356 -12.10 2.56 37.51
CA GLY A 356 -11.51 1.21 37.51
C GLY A 356 -10.00 1.19 37.74
N TRP A 357 -9.25 1.94 36.93
CA TRP A 357 -7.79 1.91 36.87
C TRP A 357 -7.09 2.66 38.00
N ASN A 358 -7.77 3.64 38.60
CA ASN A 358 -7.25 4.38 39.76
C ASN A 358 -6.94 3.50 40.99
N ARG A 359 -7.50 2.28 41.08
CA ARG A 359 -7.18 1.37 42.19
C ARG A 359 -5.77 0.77 42.05
N ILE A 360 -5.36 0.39 40.83
CA ILE A 360 -4.05 -0.26 40.61
C ILE A 360 -2.90 0.75 40.69
N ALA A 361 -3.08 1.92 40.04
CA ALA A 361 -2.03 2.95 39.99
C ALA A 361 -2.17 4.04 41.10
N ARG A 362 -3.05 3.85 42.07
CA ARG A 362 -3.34 4.84 43.12
C ARG A 362 -2.10 5.22 43.93
N ASN A 363 -1.22 4.26 44.13
CA ASN A 363 -0.01 4.42 44.95
C ASN A 363 1.25 4.76 44.14
N TRP A 364 1.12 4.89 42.80
CA TRP A 364 2.28 5.14 41.96
C TRP A 364 2.63 6.63 41.92
N THR A 365 3.91 6.90 42.07
CA THR A 365 4.46 8.25 41.94
C THR A 365 4.35 8.73 40.48
N PRO A 366 4.36 10.02 40.22
CA PRO A 366 4.40 10.55 38.84
C PRO A 366 5.58 9.99 38.04
N LEU A 367 6.75 9.82 38.64
CA LEU A 367 7.94 9.25 38.01
C LEU A 367 7.70 7.80 37.55
N GLN A 368 7.13 6.96 38.43
CA GLN A 368 6.83 5.56 38.07
C GLN A 368 5.85 5.46 36.86
N ARG A 369 4.88 6.35 36.75
CA ARG A 369 3.95 6.43 35.62
C ARG A 369 4.67 6.82 34.35
N VAL A 370 5.54 7.84 34.40
CA VAL A 370 6.33 8.27 33.22
C VAL A 370 7.29 7.16 32.79
N VAL A 371 7.95 6.48 33.72
CA VAL A 371 8.82 5.33 33.41
C VAL A 371 8.01 4.19 32.75
N LEU A 372 6.84 3.84 33.30
CA LEU A 372 5.98 2.82 32.71
C LEU A 372 5.60 3.18 31.28
N VAL A 373 5.13 4.41 31.06
CA VAL A 373 4.75 4.88 29.71
C VAL A 373 5.94 4.86 28.77
N GLY A 374 7.12 5.27 29.23
CA GLY A 374 8.37 5.17 28.47
C GLY A 374 8.66 3.73 28.04
N ILE A 375 8.56 2.77 28.97
CA ILE A 375 8.74 1.34 28.68
C ILE A 375 7.71 0.84 27.65
N LEU A 376 6.45 1.22 27.79
CA LEU A 376 5.39 0.80 26.86
C LEU A 376 5.60 1.36 25.44
N VAL A 377 5.98 2.64 25.33
CA VAL A 377 6.24 3.29 24.03
C VAL A 377 7.49 2.68 23.37
N VAL A 378 8.61 2.61 24.12
CA VAL A 378 9.87 2.06 23.60
C VAL A 378 9.72 0.57 23.28
N GLY A 379 9.10 -0.21 24.17
CA GLY A 379 8.86 -1.63 23.94
C GLY A 379 7.98 -1.88 22.72
N SER A 380 6.94 -1.06 22.50
CA SER A 380 6.12 -1.14 21.28
C SER A 380 6.93 -0.79 20.03
N ALA A 381 7.78 0.23 20.08
CA ALA A 381 8.61 0.64 18.94
C ALA A 381 9.68 -0.41 18.60
N VAL A 382 10.37 -0.96 19.59
CA VAL A 382 11.38 -2.01 19.42
C VAL A 382 10.75 -3.29 18.85
N TYR A 383 9.64 -3.73 19.43
CA TYR A 383 8.89 -4.87 18.89
C TYR A 383 8.41 -4.60 17.45
N GLY A 384 7.90 -3.40 17.20
CA GLY A 384 7.46 -2.98 15.88
C GLY A 384 8.58 -3.06 14.84
N GLY A 385 9.76 -2.56 15.16
CA GLY A 385 10.94 -2.66 14.32
C GLY A 385 11.33 -4.11 14.02
N TRP A 386 11.32 -4.97 15.04
CA TRP A 386 11.54 -6.41 14.86
C TRP A 386 10.48 -7.07 13.96
N ALA A 387 9.21 -6.75 14.15
CA ALA A 387 8.09 -7.35 13.41
C ALA A 387 8.10 -6.99 11.91
N ILE A 388 8.57 -5.77 11.55
CA ILE A 388 8.66 -5.34 10.15
C ILE A 388 10.07 -5.51 9.56
N GLY A 389 11.07 -5.88 10.32
CA GLY A 389 12.41 -6.15 9.80
C GLY A 389 12.39 -7.06 8.56
N PRO A 390 11.72 -8.21 8.60
CA PRO A 390 11.57 -9.10 7.44
C PRO A 390 10.87 -8.50 6.22
N TYR A 391 10.20 -7.34 6.36
CA TYR A 391 9.56 -6.68 5.22
C TYR A 391 10.56 -5.97 4.33
N TYR A 392 11.69 -5.54 4.90
CA TYR A 392 12.76 -4.87 4.16
C TYR A 392 13.63 -5.86 3.39
N GLU A 393 13.86 -7.05 3.94
CA GLU A 393 14.76 -8.06 3.38
C GLU A 393 14.04 -9.38 3.13
N GLN A 394 12.82 -9.51 2.96
CA GLN A 394 12.04 -10.74 2.74
C GLN A 394 12.90 -12.04 2.78
N PRO A 395 13.07 -12.72 3.93
CA PRO A 395 14.02 -13.83 4.08
C PRO A 395 13.50 -15.14 3.43
N ASN A 396 13.10 -15.08 2.16
CA ASN A 396 12.55 -16.19 1.41
C ASN A 396 13.06 -16.18 -0.05
N ASN A 397 12.76 -17.23 -0.78
CA ASN A 397 13.16 -17.36 -2.19
C ASN A 397 12.59 -16.23 -3.08
N LEU A 398 11.48 -15.62 -2.69
CA LEU A 398 10.87 -14.53 -3.44
C LEU A 398 11.73 -13.25 -3.41
N HIS A 399 12.39 -12.97 -2.28
CA HIS A 399 13.34 -11.84 -2.23
C HIS A 399 14.51 -12.04 -3.19
N LYS A 400 15.10 -13.24 -3.22
CA LYS A 400 16.16 -13.58 -4.17
C LYS A 400 15.70 -13.47 -5.61
N TYR A 401 14.45 -13.81 -5.89
CA TYR A 401 13.86 -13.61 -7.22
C TYR A 401 13.79 -12.12 -7.59
N TYR A 402 13.29 -11.26 -6.70
CA TYR A 402 13.22 -9.82 -6.97
C TYR A 402 14.60 -9.15 -7.06
N GLU A 403 15.54 -9.59 -6.25
CA GLU A 403 16.95 -9.17 -6.35
C GLU A 403 17.53 -9.55 -7.70
N SER A 404 17.31 -10.79 -8.16
CA SER A 404 17.71 -11.24 -9.50
C SER A 404 17.01 -10.45 -10.61
N CYS A 405 15.74 -10.06 -10.46
CA CYS A 405 15.03 -9.19 -11.40
C CYS A 405 15.71 -7.81 -11.50
N TYR A 406 16.13 -7.24 -10.37
CA TYR A 406 16.82 -5.96 -10.34
C TYR A 406 18.17 -6.00 -11.10
N PHE A 407 19.03 -6.98 -10.79
CA PHE A 407 20.33 -7.13 -11.45
C PHE A 407 20.19 -7.50 -12.93
N THR A 408 19.34 -8.47 -13.26
CA THR A 408 19.08 -8.87 -14.64
C THR A 408 18.49 -7.72 -15.46
N GLY A 409 17.58 -6.96 -14.85
CA GLY A 409 16.95 -5.81 -15.49
C GLY A 409 17.98 -4.78 -15.95
N GLY A 410 18.95 -4.44 -15.10
CA GLY A 410 20.05 -3.52 -15.46
C GLY A 410 20.89 -4.04 -16.63
N ILE A 411 21.21 -5.35 -16.64
CA ILE A 411 21.97 -5.97 -17.75
C ILE A 411 21.15 -5.92 -19.06
N ILE A 412 19.86 -6.20 -19.00
CA ILE A 412 18.98 -6.15 -20.18
C ILE A 412 18.87 -4.71 -20.70
N ASP A 413 18.76 -3.73 -19.81
CA ASP A 413 18.66 -2.32 -20.21
C ASP A 413 19.91 -1.86 -20.98
N ASP A 414 21.07 -2.32 -20.56
CA ASP A 414 22.36 -2.00 -21.24
C ASP A 414 22.55 -2.73 -22.57
N LYS A 415 22.07 -3.97 -22.68
CA LYS A 415 22.44 -4.86 -23.81
C LYS A 415 21.41 -4.94 -24.93
N LEU A 416 20.15 -4.77 -24.64
CA LEU A 416 19.09 -4.88 -25.64
C LEU A 416 18.61 -3.50 -26.12
N PRO A 417 18.14 -3.38 -27.38
CA PRO A 417 17.53 -2.14 -27.86
C PRO A 417 16.37 -1.70 -26.96
N ARG A 418 16.20 -0.39 -26.76
CA ARG A 418 15.14 0.16 -25.91
C ARG A 418 13.73 -0.15 -26.41
N GLU A 419 13.57 -0.30 -27.70
CA GLU A 419 12.33 -0.61 -28.39
C GLU A 419 11.96 -2.09 -28.31
N ALA A 420 12.92 -2.94 -27.90
CA ALA A 420 12.72 -4.39 -27.83
C ALA A 420 11.57 -4.75 -26.89
N LYS A 421 10.62 -5.56 -27.39
CA LYS A 421 9.48 -6.06 -26.62
C LYS A 421 9.84 -7.40 -26.00
N LEU A 422 9.67 -7.48 -24.70
CA LEU A 422 9.98 -8.68 -23.92
C LEU A 422 8.73 -9.51 -23.62
N VAL A 423 8.85 -10.82 -23.70
CA VAL A 423 7.97 -11.75 -23.04
C VAL A 423 8.64 -12.22 -21.76
N VAL A 424 7.99 -12.04 -20.63
CA VAL A 424 8.48 -12.48 -19.31
C VAL A 424 7.64 -13.64 -18.82
N GLY A 425 8.26 -14.79 -18.59
CA GLY A 425 7.64 -15.93 -17.93
C GLY A 425 7.63 -15.75 -16.42
N ASP A 426 6.45 -15.73 -15.83
CA ASP A 426 6.26 -15.65 -14.38
C ASP A 426 6.37 -17.02 -13.72
N LEU A 427 6.66 -17.04 -12.42
CA LEU A 427 6.79 -18.24 -11.59
C LEU A 427 5.60 -18.48 -10.66
N ASP A 428 4.61 -17.60 -10.64
CA ASP A 428 3.49 -17.72 -9.70
C ASP A 428 2.44 -18.70 -10.21
N GLU A 429 2.52 -19.95 -9.74
CA GLU A 429 1.55 -21.00 -10.02
C GLU A 429 0.17 -20.75 -9.39
N ASN A 430 0.11 -19.92 -8.35
CA ASN A 430 -1.14 -19.63 -7.61
C ASN A 430 -1.90 -18.43 -8.18
N ALA A 431 -1.62 -18.11 -9.38
CA ALA A 431 -2.10 -16.93 -10.03
C ALA A 431 -3.56 -16.97 -10.45
N GLY A 432 -4.45 -17.48 -9.74
CA GLY A 432 -5.89 -17.54 -10.06
C GLY A 432 -6.54 -16.32 -10.71
N ALA A 433 -5.72 -15.32 -11.07
CA ALA A 433 -6.11 -14.19 -11.91
C ALA A 433 -4.87 -13.63 -12.63
N PRO A 434 -4.94 -13.26 -13.92
CA PRO A 434 -3.81 -12.79 -14.73
C PRO A 434 -2.98 -11.68 -14.09
N HIS A 435 -3.62 -10.75 -13.39
CA HIS A 435 -2.96 -9.62 -12.71
C HIS A 435 -2.16 -10.01 -11.47
N ARG A 436 -2.17 -11.27 -11.05
CA ARG A 436 -1.42 -11.81 -9.90
C ARG A 436 -0.30 -12.74 -10.28
N ALA A 437 -0.50 -13.43 -11.38
CA ALA A 437 0.51 -14.29 -11.95
C ALA A 437 1.76 -13.52 -12.28
N GLN A 438 1.63 -12.23 -12.34
CA GLN A 438 2.57 -11.51 -13.15
C GLN A 438 3.32 -10.58 -12.26
N SER A 439 4.54 -10.94 -11.93
CA SER A 439 5.44 -9.99 -11.33
C SER A 439 5.89 -8.99 -12.39
N PRO A 440 5.44 -7.74 -12.37
CA PRO A 440 5.89 -6.70 -13.28
C PRO A 440 7.33 -6.27 -13.00
N THR A 441 7.91 -6.76 -11.93
CA THR A 441 9.21 -6.32 -11.41
C THR A 441 10.31 -6.49 -12.44
N LEU A 442 10.32 -7.61 -13.18
CA LEU A 442 11.34 -7.84 -14.19
C LEU A 442 11.19 -6.89 -15.39
N LEU A 443 9.99 -6.71 -15.94
CA LEU A 443 9.74 -5.73 -17.01
C LEU A 443 10.09 -4.31 -16.59
N TYR A 444 9.75 -3.94 -15.36
CA TYR A 444 10.04 -2.63 -14.79
C TYR A 444 11.55 -2.34 -14.78
N TYR A 445 12.36 -3.27 -14.26
CA TYR A 445 13.82 -3.09 -14.19
C TYR A 445 14.51 -3.27 -15.54
N CYS A 446 13.93 -4.03 -16.46
CA CYS A 446 14.39 -4.08 -17.85
C CYS A 446 14.12 -2.78 -18.62
N HIS A 447 13.34 -1.85 -18.10
CA HIS A 447 12.86 -0.65 -18.80
C HIS A 447 12.26 -1.00 -20.18
N ARG A 448 11.56 -2.11 -20.28
CA ARG A 448 10.96 -2.62 -21.53
C ARG A 448 9.46 -2.79 -21.37
N LYS A 449 8.78 -2.78 -22.50
CA LYS A 449 7.35 -3.08 -22.59
C LYS A 449 7.20 -4.48 -23.20
N GLY A 450 6.05 -5.13 -22.91
CA GLY A 450 5.83 -6.45 -23.51
C GLY A 450 4.76 -7.25 -22.82
N TRP A 451 4.95 -8.53 -22.72
CA TRP A 451 3.98 -9.47 -22.19
C TRP A 451 4.51 -10.13 -20.92
N GLN A 452 3.60 -10.43 -20.04
CA GLN A 452 3.82 -11.38 -18.96
C GLN A 452 2.95 -12.60 -19.24
N ILE A 453 3.52 -13.79 -19.16
CA ILE A 453 2.82 -15.05 -19.37
C ILE A 453 2.92 -15.93 -18.15
N THR A 454 1.86 -16.69 -17.89
CA THR A 454 1.80 -17.64 -16.77
C THR A 454 2.72 -18.85 -17.05
N PRO A 455 3.03 -19.67 -16.03
CA PRO A 455 3.71 -20.94 -16.24
C PRO A 455 3.07 -21.81 -17.31
N ASP A 456 1.74 -21.96 -17.28
CA ASP A 456 0.98 -22.78 -18.24
C ASP A 456 1.03 -22.22 -19.67
N GLU A 457 1.15 -20.90 -19.82
CA GLU A 457 1.32 -20.22 -21.10
C GLU A 457 2.76 -20.28 -21.62
N SER A 458 3.73 -20.63 -20.80
CA SER A 458 5.15 -20.70 -21.16
C SER A 458 5.45 -21.97 -21.95
N ASN A 459 4.98 -22.01 -23.21
CA ASN A 459 5.14 -23.14 -24.12
C ASN A 459 5.51 -22.68 -25.54
N PRO A 460 6.09 -23.56 -26.40
CA PRO A 460 6.57 -23.21 -27.73
C PRO A 460 5.51 -22.53 -28.61
N ALA A 461 4.28 -23.05 -28.64
CA ALA A 461 3.20 -22.52 -29.47
C ALA A 461 2.80 -21.10 -29.07
N ARG A 462 2.78 -20.82 -27.76
CA ARG A 462 2.52 -19.48 -27.26
C ARG A 462 3.65 -18.52 -27.60
N LEU A 463 4.91 -18.96 -27.48
CA LEU A 463 6.07 -18.14 -27.86
C LEU A 463 6.08 -17.80 -29.35
N ASP A 464 5.72 -18.76 -30.24
CA ASP A 464 5.57 -18.51 -31.68
C ASP A 464 4.47 -17.47 -31.96
N SER A 465 3.33 -17.59 -31.28
CA SER A 465 2.23 -16.63 -31.39
C SER A 465 2.66 -15.22 -30.94
N LEU A 466 3.44 -15.11 -29.87
CA LEU A 466 3.92 -13.82 -29.37
C LEU A 466 5.02 -13.23 -30.25
N ALA A 467 5.89 -14.07 -30.81
CA ALA A 467 6.86 -13.66 -31.83
C ALA A 467 6.16 -13.08 -33.07
N ALA A 468 5.11 -13.75 -33.56
CA ALA A 468 4.30 -13.24 -34.65
C ALA A 468 3.57 -11.92 -34.29
N ALA A 469 3.28 -11.70 -33.03
CA ALA A 469 2.73 -10.44 -32.51
C ALA A 469 3.79 -9.34 -32.29
N GLY A 470 5.07 -9.62 -32.61
CA GLY A 470 6.16 -8.66 -32.55
C GLY A 470 6.92 -8.68 -31.21
N ALA A 471 6.95 -9.79 -30.50
CA ALA A 471 7.86 -9.99 -29.37
C ALA A 471 9.27 -10.34 -29.90
N ASP A 472 10.29 -9.66 -29.34
CA ASP A 472 11.68 -9.83 -29.79
C ASP A 472 12.43 -10.86 -28.94
N PHE A 473 12.16 -10.91 -27.62
CA PHE A 473 12.86 -11.78 -26.69
C PHE A 473 11.93 -12.41 -25.68
N PHE A 474 12.30 -13.61 -25.22
CA PHE A 474 11.70 -14.29 -24.10
C PHE A 474 12.70 -14.40 -22.94
N LEU A 475 12.28 -14.03 -21.75
CA LEU A 475 13.08 -14.03 -20.53
C LEU A 475 12.33 -14.78 -19.42
N ILE A 476 12.96 -15.84 -18.89
CA ILE A 476 12.34 -16.71 -17.88
C ILE A 476 13.38 -17.18 -16.86
N ALA A 477 12.94 -17.46 -15.63
CA ALA A 477 13.82 -18.07 -14.64
C ALA A 477 14.28 -19.48 -15.06
N GLY A 478 15.59 -19.70 -15.04
CA GLY A 478 16.22 -20.90 -15.59
C GLY A 478 15.78 -22.19 -14.89
N GLY A 479 15.57 -22.16 -13.58
CA GLY A 479 15.08 -23.34 -12.84
C GLY A 479 13.71 -23.82 -13.32
N PHE A 480 12.84 -22.91 -13.71
CA PHE A 480 11.53 -23.24 -14.27
C PHE A 480 11.66 -23.78 -15.71
N ALA A 481 12.41 -23.09 -16.56
CA ALA A 481 12.61 -23.49 -17.95
C ALA A 481 13.22 -24.90 -18.06
N MET A 482 14.20 -25.24 -17.21
CA MET A 482 14.82 -26.58 -17.18
C MET A 482 13.89 -27.67 -16.67
N GLY A 483 12.84 -27.34 -15.92
CA GLY A 483 11.83 -28.28 -15.43
C GLY A 483 10.86 -28.75 -16.51
N ASP A 484 10.62 -27.95 -17.55
CA ASP A 484 9.76 -28.29 -18.71
C ASP A 484 10.61 -28.69 -19.91
N LYS A 485 10.61 -29.98 -20.26
CA LYS A 485 11.39 -30.53 -21.36
C LYS A 485 11.01 -29.92 -22.73
N ALA A 486 9.75 -29.64 -22.98
CA ALA A 486 9.30 -29.10 -24.26
C ALA A 486 9.77 -27.65 -24.43
N LEU A 487 9.55 -26.83 -23.41
CA LEU A 487 10.02 -25.46 -23.36
C LEU A 487 11.57 -25.41 -23.45
N TRP A 488 12.26 -26.21 -22.65
CA TRP A 488 13.71 -26.26 -22.63
C TRP A 488 14.31 -26.59 -23.99
N ASN A 489 13.83 -27.64 -24.68
CA ASN A 489 14.28 -28.03 -26.00
C ASN A 489 13.99 -26.95 -27.06
N ASP A 490 12.87 -26.24 -26.95
CA ASP A 490 12.55 -25.14 -27.82
C ASP A 490 13.48 -23.95 -27.63
N MET A 491 13.76 -23.59 -26.39
CA MET A 491 14.71 -22.51 -26.07
C MET A 491 16.11 -22.81 -26.58
N LEU A 492 16.58 -24.06 -26.46
CA LEU A 492 17.87 -24.47 -27.03
C LEU A 492 17.87 -24.42 -28.55
N ARG A 493 16.79 -24.81 -29.22
CA ARG A 493 16.68 -24.69 -30.70
C ARG A 493 16.84 -23.24 -31.16
N ARG A 494 16.21 -22.30 -30.44
CA ARG A 494 16.29 -20.85 -30.72
C ARG A 494 17.63 -20.24 -30.32
N GLY A 495 18.46 -20.96 -29.55
CA GLY A 495 19.73 -20.49 -29.00
C GLY A 495 19.51 -19.79 -27.65
N ALA A 496 19.50 -20.59 -26.58
CA ALA A 496 19.41 -20.08 -25.22
C ALA A 496 20.69 -19.30 -24.83
N SER A 497 20.51 -18.25 -24.03
CA SER A 497 21.61 -17.43 -23.51
C SER A 497 21.31 -17.06 -22.06
N ILE A 498 22.28 -16.50 -21.35
CA ILE A 498 22.02 -15.70 -20.14
C ILE A 498 22.22 -14.22 -20.47
N PRO A 499 21.53 -13.32 -19.78
CA PRO A 499 21.61 -11.89 -20.08
C PRO A 499 23.03 -11.33 -20.16
N SER A 500 23.91 -11.66 -19.20
CA SER A 500 25.30 -11.19 -19.17
C SER A 500 26.18 -11.72 -20.35
N ALA A 501 25.84 -12.89 -20.87
CA ALA A 501 26.61 -13.51 -21.97
C ALA A 501 26.06 -13.20 -23.36
N TYR A 502 24.87 -12.63 -23.47
CA TYR A 502 24.28 -12.24 -24.75
C TYR A 502 25.21 -11.31 -25.53
N PRO A 503 25.45 -11.52 -26.86
CA PRO A 503 24.67 -12.33 -27.80
C PRO A 503 25.14 -13.81 -27.94
N ARG A 504 26.01 -14.34 -27.09
CA ARG A 504 26.39 -15.75 -27.14
C ARG A 504 25.20 -16.68 -26.93
N LYS A 505 24.99 -17.62 -27.84
CA LYS A 505 23.87 -18.57 -27.84
C LYS A 505 24.39 -20.00 -27.61
N TRP A 506 23.62 -20.83 -26.92
CA TRP A 506 23.84 -22.26 -26.72
C TRP A 506 22.69 -23.06 -27.29
N HIS A 507 23.04 -24.12 -28.04
CA HIS A 507 22.08 -25.05 -28.63
C HIS A 507 22.17 -26.46 -28.01
N ASP A 508 23.26 -26.75 -27.28
CA ASP A 508 23.46 -27.99 -26.53
C ASP A 508 23.17 -27.75 -25.03
N GLY A 509 22.20 -28.50 -24.50
CA GLY A 509 21.77 -28.36 -23.11
C GLY A 509 22.84 -28.81 -22.11
N GLY A 510 23.68 -29.80 -22.46
CA GLY A 510 24.75 -30.25 -21.59
C GLY A 510 25.91 -29.23 -21.50
N GLU A 511 26.25 -28.59 -22.64
CA GLU A 511 27.22 -27.48 -22.67
C GLU A 511 26.67 -26.28 -21.87
N PHE A 512 25.43 -25.90 -22.10
CA PHE A 512 24.81 -24.76 -21.43
C PHE A 512 24.73 -24.97 -19.92
N THR A 513 24.28 -26.14 -19.48
CA THR A 513 24.20 -26.48 -18.03
C THR A 513 25.60 -26.46 -17.39
N ARG A 514 26.62 -26.97 -18.06
CA ARG A 514 28.03 -26.90 -17.58
C ARG A 514 28.53 -25.45 -17.52
N TYR A 515 28.12 -24.60 -18.44
CA TYR A 515 28.43 -23.18 -18.40
C TYR A 515 27.73 -22.51 -17.19
N LEU A 516 26.42 -22.70 -17.00
CA LEU A 516 25.66 -22.15 -15.90
C LEU A 516 26.22 -22.55 -14.52
N SER A 517 26.68 -23.81 -14.38
CA SER A 517 27.26 -24.30 -13.12
C SER A 517 28.58 -23.63 -12.73
N ARG A 518 29.26 -23.01 -13.67
CA ARG A 518 30.56 -22.32 -13.47
C ARG A 518 30.37 -20.82 -13.22
N GLN A 519 29.20 -20.27 -13.55
CA GLN A 519 28.91 -18.85 -13.37
C GLN A 519 28.68 -18.51 -11.91
N ARG A 520 29.17 -17.36 -11.49
CA ARG A 520 28.93 -16.75 -10.20
C ARG A 520 28.34 -15.36 -10.46
N GLY A 521 27.04 -15.20 -10.26
CA GLY A 521 26.36 -13.94 -10.52
C GLY A 521 24.84 -14.13 -10.41
N ASP A 522 24.12 -13.06 -10.23
CA ASP A 522 22.67 -13.11 -9.96
C ASP A 522 21.85 -13.25 -11.25
N ASP A 523 22.41 -12.88 -12.41
CA ASP A 523 21.80 -13.00 -13.74
C ASP A 523 21.72 -14.45 -14.27
N ARG A 524 22.52 -15.37 -13.72
CA ARG A 524 22.46 -16.82 -14.05
C ARG A 524 21.09 -17.47 -13.81
N HIS A 525 20.25 -16.79 -13.03
CA HIS A 525 18.91 -17.28 -12.71
C HIS A 525 17.91 -17.08 -13.84
N PHE A 526 18.22 -16.26 -14.83
CA PHE A 526 17.37 -16.01 -15.99
C PHE A 526 18.00 -16.51 -17.28
N ILE A 527 17.13 -17.04 -18.15
CA ILE A 527 17.50 -17.48 -19.49
C ILE A 527 16.81 -16.57 -20.50
N LEU A 528 17.60 -16.05 -21.43
CA LEU A 528 17.18 -15.16 -22.51
C LEU A 528 17.20 -15.92 -23.83
N VAL A 529 16.16 -15.75 -24.64
CA VAL A 529 16.03 -16.34 -25.98
C VAL A 529 15.54 -15.26 -26.94
N SER A 530 16.18 -15.15 -28.13
CA SER A 530 15.63 -14.36 -29.23
C SER A 530 14.43 -15.08 -29.82
N LEU A 531 13.35 -14.38 -30.04
CA LEU A 531 12.12 -14.87 -30.71
C LEU A 531 12.09 -14.46 -32.18
N SER A 532 12.76 -13.35 -32.55
CA SER A 532 13.05 -12.99 -33.94
C SER A 532 14.12 -13.93 -34.47
N GLY A 533 13.91 -14.53 -35.63
CA GLY A 533 14.76 -15.60 -36.17
C GLY A 533 16.15 -15.19 -36.67
N ASP A 534 16.82 -14.22 -36.01
CA ASP A 534 18.19 -13.80 -36.28
C ASP A 534 19.18 -14.29 -35.22
#